data_7dc5033302052ef554b3fe4f948a5929
#
_entry.id   7dc5033302052ef554b3fe4f948a5929
#
_cell.length_a   1.000
_cell.length_b   1.000
_cell.length_c   1.000
_cell.angle_alpha   90.00
_cell.angle_beta   90.00
_cell.angle_gamma   90.00
#
_symmetry.space_group_name_H-M   'P 1'
#
loop_
_entity.id
_entity.type
_entity.pdbx_description
1 polymer ?
#
loop_
_entity_poly.entity_id
_entity_poly.type
_entity_poly.pdbx_seq_one_letter_code
_entity_poly.pdbx_strand_id
1 'polypeptide(L)'
;VLSICAINYKFYGTFVTDEYNSGSYAAAYGAISRLHGESGNTQVVIPYSEREKLYNHSEAFAELKPFLDNNNPQFEPWKIVNNDYRTGYFSLVLRDAIAARGYYKDAKTTNEYLNRLAEEVNTYCDENDGNYYHKRNAIVSRFYPEYIPEILKSTVQAIKNTTHLSNISCIPIQCEEDDVYLRKFETFTNSVIAGNRYMPSGEIIENYHLVGFPRQMQRLMRVIIIIYRIITPILFIVSIFILLYKAVTTFKAYNEHSYLYCISGLSLLLLFLLRSFMIGYVDATTFSAVD
;
A
#
# COMPACT_ATOMS: atom_id res chain seq x y z
N VAL A 1 -16.63 -7.71 -7.46
CA VAL A 1 -15.83 -8.73 -6.77
C VAL A 1 -16.13 -10.10 -7.33
N LEU A 2 -17.34 -10.66 -7.16
CA LEU A 2 -17.71 -12.02 -7.62
C LEU A 2 -17.45 -12.27 -9.11
N SER A 3 -17.74 -11.28 -9.97
CA SER A 3 -17.48 -11.38 -11.42
C SER A 3 -15.99 -11.53 -11.72
N ILE A 4 -15.13 -10.80 -11.01
CA ILE A 4 -13.67 -10.91 -11.16
C ILE A 4 -13.20 -12.27 -10.70
N CYS A 5 -13.66 -12.74 -9.53
CA CYS A 5 -13.34 -14.08 -9.04
C CYS A 5 -13.78 -15.19 -10.00
N ALA A 6 -14.96 -15.05 -10.63
CA ALA A 6 -15.46 -16.01 -11.62
C ALA A 6 -14.62 -16.03 -12.90
N ILE A 7 -14.18 -14.86 -13.37
CA ILE A 7 -13.26 -14.72 -14.51
C ILE A 7 -11.93 -15.39 -14.16
N ASN A 8 -11.35 -15.08 -13.00
CA ASN A 8 -10.09 -15.65 -12.56
C ASN A 8 -10.19 -17.17 -12.40
N TYR A 9 -11.30 -17.67 -11.85
CA TYR A 9 -11.54 -19.11 -11.77
C TYR A 9 -11.57 -19.78 -13.15
N LYS A 10 -12.27 -19.16 -14.11
CA LYS A 10 -12.38 -19.69 -15.47
C LYS A 10 -11.03 -19.76 -16.20
N PHE A 11 -10.19 -18.73 -16.06
CA PHE A 11 -8.95 -18.61 -16.85
C PHE A 11 -7.70 -19.08 -16.10
N TYR A 12 -7.69 -19.00 -14.78
CA TYR A 12 -6.51 -19.30 -13.94
C TYR A 12 -6.76 -20.39 -12.90
N GLY A 13 -8.00 -20.90 -12.79
CA GLY A 13 -8.33 -21.97 -11.85
C GLY A 13 -8.45 -21.56 -10.39
N THR A 14 -8.40 -20.26 -10.07
CA THR A 14 -8.46 -19.73 -8.71
C THR A 14 -9.59 -18.72 -8.54
N PHE A 15 -10.41 -18.91 -7.48
CA PHE A 15 -11.55 -18.02 -7.20
C PHE A 15 -11.15 -16.91 -6.24
N VAL A 16 -10.29 -16.00 -6.70
CA VAL A 16 -9.77 -14.86 -5.94
C VAL A 16 -9.79 -13.60 -6.80
N THR A 17 -9.74 -12.42 -6.19
CA THR A 17 -9.69 -11.15 -6.92
C THR A 17 -8.29 -10.86 -7.47
N ASP A 18 -7.28 -11.18 -6.69
CA ASP A 18 -5.87 -10.98 -7.00
C ASP A 18 -5.02 -11.94 -6.15
N GLU A 19 -3.73 -11.99 -6.43
CA GLU A 19 -2.79 -12.87 -5.78
C GLU A 19 -2.61 -12.56 -4.29
N TYR A 20 -2.51 -11.27 -3.92
CA TYR A 20 -2.32 -10.86 -2.53
C TYR A 20 -3.47 -11.28 -1.62
N ASN A 21 -4.67 -11.40 -2.18
CA ASN A 21 -5.84 -11.94 -1.50
C ASN A 21 -5.98 -13.46 -1.66
N SER A 22 -5.02 -14.14 -2.30
CA SER A 22 -4.95 -15.60 -2.29
C SER A 22 -4.60 -16.09 -0.89
N GLY A 23 -5.26 -17.16 -0.43
CA GLY A 23 -4.97 -17.74 0.87
C GLY A 23 -3.51 -18.19 1.00
N SER A 24 -2.92 -18.71 -0.09
CA SER A 24 -1.54 -19.22 -0.13
C SER A 24 -0.49 -18.11 0.02
N TYR A 25 -0.67 -16.97 -0.68
CA TYR A 25 0.26 -15.84 -0.53
C TYR A 25 0.21 -15.25 0.89
N ALA A 26 -1.00 -15.02 1.39
CA ALA A 26 -1.18 -14.51 2.75
C ALA A 26 -0.64 -15.49 3.81
N ALA A 27 -0.73 -16.81 3.57
CA ALA A 27 -0.16 -17.83 4.44
C ALA A 27 1.38 -17.80 4.43
N ALA A 28 2.00 -17.74 3.25
CA ALA A 28 3.47 -17.69 3.11
C ALA A 28 4.04 -16.41 3.73
N TYR A 29 3.49 -15.27 3.39
CA TYR A 29 3.92 -13.99 3.96
C TYR A 29 3.68 -13.90 5.47
N GLY A 30 2.53 -14.41 5.92
CA GLY A 30 2.17 -14.51 7.33
C GLY A 30 3.13 -15.40 8.11
N ALA A 31 3.57 -16.53 7.53
CA ALA A 31 4.58 -17.42 8.12
C ALA A 31 5.93 -16.70 8.26
N ILE A 32 6.43 -16.07 7.18
CA ILE A 32 7.68 -15.30 7.22
C ILE A 32 7.61 -14.17 8.26
N SER A 33 6.46 -13.51 8.39
CA SER A 33 6.29 -12.41 9.36
C SER A 33 6.31 -12.86 10.84
N ARG A 34 6.37 -14.17 11.13
CA ARG A 34 6.61 -14.70 12.49
C ARG A 34 8.05 -14.44 12.94
N LEU A 35 8.98 -14.38 12.00
CA LEU A 35 10.43 -14.22 12.22
C LEU A 35 10.88 -12.77 12.40
N HIS A 36 10.02 -11.91 12.90
CA HIS A 36 10.35 -10.49 13.09
C HIS A 36 11.57 -10.28 14.02
N GLY A 37 11.83 -11.25 14.92
CA GLY A 37 12.97 -11.23 15.82
C GLY A 37 12.98 -10.07 16.82
N GLU A 38 14.06 -9.95 17.58
CA GLU A 38 14.31 -8.85 18.53
C GLU A 38 14.92 -7.61 17.85
N SER A 39 14.78 -7.45 16.54
CA SER A 39 15.50 -6.40 15.79
C SER A 39 15.14 -4.98 16.21
N GLY A 40 14.10 -4.80 17.00
CA GLY A 40 13.59 -3.48 17.42
C GLY A 40 13.14 -2.56 16.29
N ASN A 41 13.39 -2.97 15.04
CA ASN A 41 12.99 -2.21 13.86
C ASN A 41 11.64 -2.73 13.34
N THR A 42 10.61 -2.02 13.70
CA THR A 42 9.23 -2.34 13.43
C THR A 42 8.85 -2.23 11.94
N GLN A 43 9.70 -1.61 11.13
CA GLN A 43 9.52 -1.52 9.67
C GLN A 43 10.15 -2.67 8.88
N VAL A 44 10.65 -3.71 9.55
CA VAL A 44 11.25 -4.89 8.94
C VAL A 44 10.37 -6.12 9.17
N VAL A 45 10.01 -6.85 8.12
CA VAL A 45 9.21 -8.08 8.24
C VAL A 45 10.05 -9.21 8.79
N ILE A 46 11.22 -9.41 8.19
CA ILE A 46 12.19 -10.42 8.56
C ILE A 46 13.59 -9.81 8.49
N PRO A 47 14.31 -9.72 9.64
CA PRO A 47 15.68 -9.27 9.66
C PRO A 47 16.61 -10.17 8.82
N TYR A 48 17.68 -9.60 8.28
CA TYR A 48 18.65 -10.35 7.51
C TYR A 48 19.21 -11.56 8.28
N SER A 49 19.47 -11.38 9.57
CA SER A 49 19.94 -12.45 10.45
C SER A 49 18.96 -13.63 10.57
N GLU A 50 17.66 -13.35 10.57
CA GLU A 50 16.62 -14.39 10.59
C GLU A 50 16.46 -15.04 9.22
N ARG A 51 16.64 -14.27 8.11
CA ARG A 51 16.68 -14.86 6.76
C ARG A 51 17.81 -15.86 6.61
N GLU A 52 19.01 -15.55 7.12
CA GLU A 52 20.14 -16.46 7.07
C GLU A 52 19.86 -17.78 7.80
N LYS A 53 19.22 -17.72 8.96
CA LYS A 53 18.79 -18.93 9.68
C LYS A 53 17.76 -19.72 8.85
N LEU A 54 16.77 -19.02 8.29
CA LEU A 54 15.69 -19.65 7.55
C LEU A 54 16.18 -20.37 6.28
N TYR A 55 17.22 -19.88 5.60
CA TYR A 55 17.83 -20.58 4.45
C TYR A 55 18.37 -21.96 4.80
N ASN A 56 18.72 -22.22 6.06
CA ASN A 56 19.19 -23.51 6.51
C ASN A 56 18.06 -24.46 6.96
N HIS A 57 16.84 -23.96 7.10
CA HIS A 57 15.73 -24.72 7.68
C HIS A 57 14.51 -24.83 6.73
N SER A 58 14.44 -24.02 5.67
CA SER A 58 13.40 -24.10 4.66
C SER A 58 14.05 -24.20 3.28
N GLU A 59 13.85 -25.32 2.61
CA GLU A 59 14.35 -25.54 1.25
C GLU A 59 13.66 -24.56 0.27
N ALA A 60 12.33 -24.38 0.41
CA ALA A 60 11.58 -23.45 -0.39
C ALA A 60 12.08 -22.00 -0.22
N PHE A 61 12.41 -21.59 1.00
CA PHE A 61 12.96 -20.25 1.21
C PHE A 61 14.41 -20.12 0.72
N ALA A 62 15.22 -21.16 0.88
CA ALA A 62 16.61 -21.18 0.41
C ALA A 62 16.72 -21.01 -1.11
N GLU A 63 15.74 -21.49 -1.87
CA GLU A 63 15.67 -21.29 -3.33
C GLU A 63 15.59 -19.80 -3.71
N LEU A 64 15.11 -18.94 -2.83
CA LEU A 64 14.95 -17.49 -3.08
C LEU A 64 16.23 -16.70 -2.75
N LYS A 65 17.20 -17.30 -2.02
CA LYS A 65 18.44 -16.62 -1.59
C LYS A 65 19.18 -15.89 -2.71
N PRO A 66 19.37 -16.47 -3.92
CA PRO A 66 20.08 -15.80 -5.01
C PRO A 66 19.41 -14.50 -5.49
N PHE A 67 18.12 -14.31 -5.18
CA PHE A 67 17.36 -13.14 -5.57
C PHE A 67 17.19 -12.14 -4.42
N LEU A 68 17.03 -12.65 -3.20
CA LEU A 68 16.82 -11.80 -2.02
C LEU A 68 18.13 -11.15 -1.54
N ASP A 69 19.26 -11.86 -1.61
CA ASP A 69 20.52 -11.41 -1.00
C ASP A 69 21.61 -11.00 -2.00
N ASN A 70 21.35 -11.16 -3.31
CA ASN A 70 22.22 -10.56 -4.30
C ASN A 70 22.05 -9.05 -4.32
N ASN A 71 23.14 -8.34 -4.62
CA ASN A 71 23.14 -6.90 -4.87
C ASN A 71 22.41 -6.60 -6.19
N ASN A 72 21.10 -6.83 -6.23
CA ASN A 72 20.27 -6.48 -7.38
C ASN A 72 19.96 -4.98 -7.29
N PRO A 73 20.45 -4.17 -8.24
CA PRO A 73 20.22 -2.71 -8.25
C PRO A 73 18.74 -2.33 -8.17
N GLN A 74 17.86 -3.19 -8.67
CA GLN A 74 16.41 -2.99 -8.62
C GLN A 74 15.86 -2.99 -7.19
N PHE A 75 16.46 -3.78 -6.29
CA PHE A 75 15.96 -3.95 -4.91
C PHE A 75 16.74 -3.11 -3.88
N GLU A 76 17.90 -2.56 -4.26
CA GLU A 76 18.71 -1.74 -3.36
C GLU A 76 17.96 -0.54 -2.75
N PRO A 77 17.13 0.22 -3.50
CA PRO A 77 16.37 1.34 -2.93
C PRO A 77 15.36 0.92 -1.85
N TRP A 78 14.98 -0.37 -1.81
CA TRP A 78 13.99 -0.90 -0.87
C TRP A 78 14.60 -1.50 0.39
N LYS A 79 15.94 -1.57 0.41
CA LYS A 79 16.70 -1.98 1.59
C LYS A 79 16.94 -0.80 2.52
N ILE A 80 17.03 -1.11 3.78
CA ILE A 80 17.45 -0.20 4.84
C ILE A 80 18.77 -0.71 5.44
N VAL A 81 19.18 -0.15 6.57
CA VAL A 81 20.39 -0.56 7.28
C VAL A 81 20.44 -2.09 7.46
N ASN A 82 21.62 -2.69 7.38
CA ASN A 82 21.89 -4.13 7.59
C ASN A 82 21.27 -5.07 6.52
N ASN A 83 21.04 -4.60 5.30
CA ASN A 83 20.46 -5.41 4.23
C ASN A 83 19.02 -5.88 4.49
N ASP A 84 18.31 -5.22 5.40
CA ASP A 84 16.92 -5.48 5.71
C ASP A 84 16.00 -4.81 4.70
N TYR A 85 14.90 -5.48 4.34
CA TYR A 85 13.86 -4.91 3.49
C TYR A 85 12.77 -4.23 4.31
N ARG A 86 12.33 -3.06 3.88
CA ARG A 86 11.11 -2.45 4.45
C ARG A 86 9.91 -3.36 4.26
N THR A 87 9.05 -3.40 5.27
CA THR A 87 7.88 -4.28 5.37
C THR A 87 7.04 -4.31 4.09
N GLY A 88 6.62 -3.17 3.57
CA GLY A 88 5.78 -3.11 2.39
C GLY A 88 6.49 -3.54 1.10
N TYR A 89 7.75 -3.17 0.96
CA TYR A 89 8.55 -3.56 -0.21
C TYR A 89 8.95 -5.03 -0.18
N PHE A 90 9.11 -5.62 0.99
CA PHE A 90 9.43 -7.05 1.08
C PHE A 90 8.39 -7.93 0.39
N SER A 91 7.11 -7.58 0.45
CA SER A 91 6.07 -8.32 -0.27
C SER A 91 6.28 -8.33 -1.79
N LEU A 92 6.72 -7.21 -2.36
CA LEU A 92 7.03 -7.09 -3.79
C LEU A 92 8.28 -7.87 -4.14
N VAL A 93 9.35 -7.72 -3.34
CA VAL A 93 10.62 -8.45 -3.53
C VAL A 93 10.42 -9.96 -3.45
N LEU A 94 9.62 -10.44 -2.49
CA LEU A 94 9.28 -11.85 -2.34
C LEU A 94 8.57 -12.37 -3.59
N ARG A 95 7.59 -11.62 -4.09
CA ARG A 95 6.88 -11.96 -5.32
C ARG A 95 7.82 -12.05 -6.52
N ASP A 96 8.67 -11.05 -6.70
CA ASP A 96 9.61 -11.00 -7.81
C ASP A 96 10.67 -12.13 -7.73
N ALA A 97 11.13 -12.47 -6.52
CA ALA A 97 12.03 -13.60 -6.29
C ALA A 97 11.37 -14.94 -6.68
N ILE A 98 10.10 -15.14 -6.30
CA ILE A 98 9.32 -16.33 -6.68
C ILE A 98 9.10 -16.39 -8.18
N ALA A 99 8.81 -15.24 -8.82
CA ALA A 99 8.66 -15.13 -10.27
C ALA A 99 9.96 -15.48 -11.00
N ALA A 100 11.10 -14.96 -10.54
CA ALA A 100 12.41 -15.22 -11.11
C ALA A 100 12.81 -16.71 -11.01
N ARG A 101 12.30 -17.43 -10.02
CA ARG A 101 12.45 -18.91 -9.92
C ARG A 101 11.50 -19.67 -10.85
N GLY A 102 10.60 -18.99 -11.56
CA GLY A 102 9.70 -19.60 -12.54
C GLY A 102 8.44 -20.24 -11.95
N TYR A 103 8.11 -19.94 -10.68
CA TYR A 103 6.91 -20.49 -10.03
C TYR A 103 5.62 -19.78 -10.46
N TYR A 104 5.71 -18.62 -11.13
CA TYR A 104 4.56 -17.86 -11.65
C TYR A 104 4.12 -18.26 -13.07
N LYS A 105 4.38 -19.49 -13.48
CA LYS A 105 3.93 -19.97 -14.78
C LYS A 105 2.42 -20.28 -14.84
N ASP A 106 1.83 -20.69 -13.74
CA ASP A 106 0.40 -20.92 -13.56
C ASP A 106 0.02 -20.84 -12.07
N ALA A 107 -1.26 -20.58 -11.81
CA ALA A 107 -1.77 -20.36 -10.46
C ALA A 107 -1.63 -21.59 -9.55
N LYS A 108 -1.71 -22.81 -10.10
CA LYS A 108 -1.58 -24.05 -9.33
C LYS A 108 -0.16 -24.20 -8.81
N THR A 109 0.82 -24.07 -9.69
CA THR A 109 2.25 -24.14 -9.32
C THR A 109 2.63 -23.08 -8.31
N THR A 110 2.13 -21.85 -8.50
CA THR A 110 2.34 -20.75 -7.54
C THR A 110 1.79 -21.10 -6.17
N ASN A 111 0.54 -21.56 -6.11
CA ASN A 111 -0.11 -21.90 -4.84
C ASN A 111 0.57 -23.09 -4.13
N GLU A 112 0.99 -24.11 -4.87
CA GLU A 112 1.72 -25.25 -4.33
C GLU A 112 3.05 -24.81 -3.69
N TYR A 113 3.80 -23.97 -4.39
CA TYR A 113 5.06 -23.42 -3.87
C TYR A 113 4.83 -22.56 -2.62
N LEU A 114 3.86 -21.64 -2.66
CA LEU A 114 3.54 -20.76 -1.53
C LEU A 114 3.05 -21.52 -0.30
N ASN A 115 2.27 -22.60 -0.49
CA ASN A 115 1.83 -23.45 0.60
C ASN A 115 3.01 -24.24 1.20
N ARG A 116 3.90 -24.81 0.37
CA ARG A 116 5.12 -25.45 0.81
C ARG A 116 5.99 -24.50 1.64
N LEU A 117 6.22 -23.29 1.12
CA LEU A 117 6.95 -22.24 1.81
C LEU A 117 6.32 -21.91 3.18
N ALA A 118 5.01 -21.74 3.21
CA ALA A 118 4.29 -21.45 4.45
C ALA A 118 4.39 -22.58 5.48
N GLU A 119 4.32 -23.83 5.03
CA GLU A 119 4.43 -25.01 5.87
C GLU A 119 5.83 -25.16 6.47
N GLU A 120 6.88 -25.10 5.64
CA GLU A 120 8.26 -25.21 6.10
C GLU A 120 8.61 -24.11 7.11
N VAL A 121 8.24 -22.84 6.82
CA VAL A 121 8.52 -21.72 7.73
C VAL A 121 7.72 -21.84 9.03
N ASN A 122 6.45 -22.26 8.97
CA ASN A 122 5.65 -22.47 10.18
C ASN A 122 6.22 -23.61 11.04
N THR A 123 6.64 -24.73 10.43
CA THR A 123 7.26 -25.85 11.14
C THR A 123 8.53 -25.38 11.87
N TYR A 124 9.40 -24.65 11.17
CA TYR A 124 10.58 -24.06 11.80
C TYR A 124 10.25 -23.17 12.99
N CYS A 125 9.25 -22.30 12.85
CA CYS A 125 8.82 -21.43 13.94
C CYS A 125 8.20 -22.19 15.11
N ASP A 126 7.45 -23.26 14.84
CA ASP A 126 6.76 -24.05 15.85
C ASP A 126 7.75 -24.94 16.63
N GLU A 127 8.80 -25.45 15.98
CA GLU A 127 9.89 -26.19 16.64
C GLU A 127 10.75 -25.32 17.56
N ASN A 128 10.77 -23.98 17.31
CA ASN A 128 11.48 -22.98 18.11
C ASN A 128 10.49 -22.14 18.94
N ASP A 129 9.46 -22.78 19.48
CA ASP A 129 8.35 -22.14 20.19
C ASP A 129 8.88 -21.27 21.36
N GLY A 130 8.31 -20.05 21.46
CA GLY A 130 8.71 -19.02 22.41
C GLY A 130 9.61 -17.91 21.84
N ASN A 131 10.23 -18.11 20.68
CA ASN A 131 11.09 -17.11 20.03
C ASN A 131 10.37 -16.38 18.88
N TYR A 132 9.25 -16.91 18.41
CA TYR A 132 8.55 -16.41 17.23
C TYR A 132 7.07 -16.13 17.49
N TYR A 133 6.47 -15.27 16.65
CA TYR A 133 5.07 -14.93 16.80
C TYR A 133 4.12 -16.06 16.39
N HIS A 134 2.88 -16.00 16.89
CA HIS A 134 1.85 -16.95 16.51
C HIS A 134 1.54 -16.90 15.01
N LYS A 135 1.15 -18.07 14.46
CA LYS A 135 0.73 -18.21 13.06
C LYS A 135 -0.41 -17.27 12.72
N ARG A 136 -0.32 -16.68 11.52
CA ARG A 136 -1.38 -15.86 10.95
C ARG A 136 -1.31 -15.86 9.41
N ASN A 137 -2.45 -15.60 8.78
CA ASN A 137 -2.56 -15.43 7.33
C ASN A 137 -2.89 -13.95 7.07
N ALA A 138 -1.87 -13.12 6.93
CA ALA A 138 -2.04 -11.69 6.68
C ALA A 138 -0.76 -11.08 6.09
N ILE A 139 -0.95 -10.12 5.19
CA ILE A 139 0.12 -9.31 4.59
C ILE A 139 0.34 -7.98 5.34
N VAL A 140 -0.62 -7.55 6.13
CA VAL A 140 -0.50 -6.31 6.90
C VAL A 140 0.38 -6.56 8.12
N SER A 141 1.26 -5.64 8.46
CA SER A 141 2.12 -5.72 9.64
C SER A 141 1.32 -5.97 10.92
N ARG A 142 1.98 -6.55 11.93
CA ARG A 142 1.37 -6.69 13.26
C ARG A 142 1.24 -5.33 13.92
N PHE A 143 0.23 -5.19 14.77
CA PHE A 143 0.11 -4.03 15.65
C PHE A 143 1.07 -4.16 16.84
N TYR A 144 1.86 -3.12 17.05
CA TYR A 144 2.70 -2.95 18.22
C TYR A 144 2.34 -1.65 18.92
N PRO A 145 2.21 -1.63 20.26
CA PRO A 145 1.86 -0.41 21.01
C PRO A 145 2.84 0.75 20.76
N GLU A 146 4.09 0.45 20.47
CA GLU A 146 5.16 1.40 20.16
C GLU A 146 4.87 2.23 18.90
N TYR A 147 4.03 1.72 18.01
CA TYR A 147 3.60 2.44 16.79
C TYR A 147 2.53 3.50 17.02
N ILE A 148 1.85 3.50 18.17
CA ILE A 148 0.72 4.40 18.41
C ILE A 148 1.06 5.86 18.11
N PRO A 149 2.19 6.43 18.55
CA PRO A 149 2.52 7.83 18.24
C PRO A 149 2.65 8.10 16.73
N GLU A 150 3.29 7.19 16.01
CA GLU A 150 3.47 7.31 14.56
C GLU A 150 2.15 7.12 13.79
N ILE A 151 1.35 6.13 14.19
CA ILE A 151 0.01 5.91 13.62
C ILE A 151 -0.86 7.16 13.81
N LEU A 152 -0.85 7.77 15.00
CA LEU A 152 -1.61 8.99 15.25
C LEU A 152 -1.11 10.16 14.40
N LYS A 153 0.21 10.34 14.29
CA LYS A 153 0.81 11.37 13.44
C LYS A 153 0.40 11.19 11.98
N SER A 154 0.55 10.00 11.44
CA SER A 154 0.16 9.67 10.05
C SER A 154 -1.35 9.77 9.85
N THR A 155 -2.16 9.40 10.85
CA THR A 155 -3.63 9.58 10.80
C THR A 155 -4.01 11.06 10.69
N VAL A 156 -3.40 11.92 11.50
CA VAL A 156 -3.63 13.38 11.43
C VAL A 156 -3.21 13.93 10.08
N GLN A 157 -2.07 13.47 9.56
CA GLN A 157 -1.60 13.87 8.23
C GLN A 157 -2.56 13.36 7.12
N ALA A 158 -3.08 12.14 7.21
CA ALA A 158 -4.08 11.62 6.28
C ALA A 158 -5.38 12.45 6.30
N ILE A 159 -5.86 12.83 7.49
CA ILE A 159 -7.01 13.74 7.64
C ILE A 159 -6.72 15.09 6.96
N LYS A 160 -5.55 15.67 7.24
CA LYS A 160 -5.12 16.94 6.65
C LYS A 160 -5.04 16.82 5.13
N ASN A 161 -4.40 15.80 4.59
CA ASN A 161 -4.25 15.59 3.16
C ASN A 161 -5.60 15.41 2.48
N THR A 162 -6.53 14.68 3.11
CA THR A 162 -7.88 14.47 2.56
C THR A 162 -8.71 15.74 2.59
N THR A 163 -8.66 16.51 3.68
CA THR A 163 -9.46 17.73 3.81
C THR A 163 -8.90 18.89 3.00
N HIS A 164 -7.59 18.99 2.81
CA HIS A 164 -6.95 20.05 2.03
C HIS A 164 -6.69 19.64 0.57
N LEU A 165 -6.99 18.39 0.18
CA LEU A 165 -6.65 17.85 -1.14
C LEU A 165 -5.17 18.07 -1.51
N SER A 166 -4.26 17.95 -0.51
CA SER A 166 -2.85 18.31 -0.67
C SER A 166 -2.13 17.43 -1.68
N ASN A 167 -2.54 16.18 -1.83
CA ASN A 167 -1.96 15.23 -2.79
C ASN A 167 -2.52 15.35 -4.21
N ILE A 168 -3.52 16.22 -4.42
CA ILE A 168 -4.03 16.50 -5.76
C ILE A 168 -3.23 17.67 -6.32
N SER A 169 -2.41 17.41 -7.31
CA SER A 169 -1.66 18.42 -8.05
C SER A 169 -2.01 18.36 -9.53
N CYS A 170 -2.04 19.52 -10.19
CA CYS A 170 -2.09 19.62 -11.66
C CYS A 170 -0.68 19.72 -12.25
N ILE A 171 0.32 19.24 -11.50
CA ILE A 171 1.68 19.16 -12.01
C ILE A 171 1.73 17.92 -12.91
N PRO A 172 2.30 18.05 -14.12
CA PRO A 172 2.53 16.90 -14.98
C PRO A 172 3.31 15.83 -14.21
N ILE A 173 2.89 14.57 -14.34
CA ILE A 173 3.60 13.44 -13.77
C ILE A 173 5.02 13.44 -14.36
N GLN A 174 6.03 13.41 -13.51
CA GLN A 174 7.39 13.17 -13.95
C GLN A 174 7.48 11.69 -14.31
N CYS A 175 7.58 11.41 -15.60
CA CYS A 175 7.86 10.06 -16.07
C CYS A 175 9.36 9.92 -16.28
N GLU A 176 9.99 9.12 -15.45
CA GLU A 176 11.40 8.72 -15.61
C GLU A 176 11.57 7.56 -16.60
N GLU A 177 10.45 7.10 -17.19
CA GLU A 177 10.47 5.94 -18.06
C GLU A 177 10.92 6.25 -19.48
N ASP A 178 11.43 5.19 -20.13
CA ASP A 178 11.93 5.17 -21.49
C ASP A 178 10.92 5.84 -22.47
N ASP A 179 11.41 6.79 -23.25
CA ASP A 179 10.66 7.57 -24.25
C ASP A 179 9.83 6.67 -25.20
N VAL A 180 10.25 5.42 -25.41
CA VAL A 180 9.56 4.45 -26.26
C VAL A 180 8.19 4.06 -25.70
N TYR A 181 8.06 3.88 -24.38
CA TYR A 181 6.79 3.52 -23.75
C TYR A 181 5.84 4.72 -23.70
N LEU A 182 6.37 5.90 -23.43
CA LEU A 182 5.60 7.15 -23.44
C LEU A 182 5.04 7.44 -24.84
N ARG A 183 5.84 7.30 -25.90
CA ARG A 183 5.38 7.46 -27.29
C ARG A 183 4.33 6.43 -27.69
N LYS A 184 4.47 5.18 -27.27
CA LYS A 184 3.45 4.15 -27.49
C LYS A 184 2.13 4.51 -26.82
N PHE A 185 2.20 4.97 -25.57
CA PHE A 185 1.02 5.41 -24.82
C PHE A 185 0.37 6.63 -25.49
N GLU A 186 1.14 7.66 -25.85
CA GLU A 186 0.65 8.85 -26.56
C GLU A 186 -0.02 8.48 -27.89
N THR A 187 0.59 7.57 -28.65
CA THR A 187 0.03 7.08 -29.92
C THR A 187 -1.28 6.31 -29.70
N PHE A 188 -1.32 5.46 -28.67
CA PHE A 188 -2.49 4.62 -28.39
C PHE A 188 -3.66 5.45 -27.83
N THR A 189 -3.38 6.39 -26.95
CA THR A 189 -4.42 7.23 -26.29
C THR A 189 -4.75 8.50 -27.05
N ASN A 190 -4.00 8.81 -28.10
CA ASN A 190 -4.02 10.10 -28.83
C ASN A 190 -3.95 11.31 -27.86
N SER A 191 -3.19 11.16 -26.80
CA SER A 191 -3.01 12.19 -25.76
C SER A 191 -1.54 12.39 -25.47
N VAL A 192 -1.12 13.64 -25.26
CA VAL A 192 0.25 13.98 -24.90
C VAL A 192 0.39 13.92 -23.38
N ILE A 193 1.33 13.11 -22.90
CA ILE A 193 1.70 13.11 -21.47
C ILE A 193 2.53 14.37 -21.20
N ALA A 194 1.94 15.27 -20.43
CA ALA A 194 2.65 16.45 -19.96
C ALA A 194 3.56 16.08 -18.78
N GLY A 195 4.83 15.95 -19.03
CA GLY A 195 5.83 15.68 -18.00
C GLY A 195 7.22 16.13 -18.46
N ASN A 196 8.15 16.22 -17.52
CA ASN A 196 9.55 16.38 -17.85
C ASN A 196 10.04 15.03 -18.42
N ARG A 197 10.57 15.07 -19.62
CA ARG A 197 11.24 13.91 -20.21
C ARG A 197 12.71 13.95 -19.83
N TYR A 198 13.20 12.85 -19.27
CA TYR A 198 14.61 12.68 -18.98
C TYR A 198 15.24 11.79 -20.07
N MET A 199 16.43 12.17 -20.52
CA MET A 199 17.27 11.24 -21.28
C MET A 199 17.86 10.18 -20.32
N PRO A 200 18.29 9.02 -20.86
CA PRO A 200 19.06 8.04 -20.08
C PRO A 200 20.33 8.63 -19.45
N SER A 201 20.81 9.77 -19.96
CA SER A 201 21.90 10.57 -19.39
C SER A 201 21.52 11.38 -18.16
N GLY A 202 20.23 11.42 -17.76
CA GLY A 202 19.73 12.27 -16.68
C GLY A 202 19.48 13.73 -17.08
N GLU A 203 19.71 14.10 -18.34
CA GLU A 203 19.40 15.46 -18.83
C GLU A 203 17.92 15.61 -19.13
N ILE A 204 17.33 16.74 -18.71
CA ILE A 204 15.95 17.11 -19.03
C ILE A 204 15.87 17.42 -20.52
N ILE A 205 15.19 16.59 -21.29
CA ILE A 205 15.11 16.75 -22.75
C ILE A 205 14.31 18.00 -23.12
N GLU A 206 13.26 18.33 -22.38
CA GLU A 206 12.46 19.55 -22.59
C GLU A 206 11.41 19.71 -21.50
N ASN A 207 11.16 20.98 -21.10
CA ASN A 207 9.91 21.34 -20.44
C ASN A 207 8.78 21.22 -21.47
N TYR A 208 8.05 20.10 -21.44
CA TYR A 208 6.88 19.92 -22.28
C TYR A 208 5.80 20.93 -21.85
N HIS A 209 5.76 22.06 -22.53
CA HIS A 209 4.72 23.04 -22.31
C HIS A 209 3.44 22.57 -23.02
N LEU A 210 2.44 22.22 -22.22
CA LEU A 210 1.08 22.06 -22.74
C LEU A 210 0.66 23.33 -23.49
N VAL A 211 0.30 23.20 -24.75
CA VAL A 211 -0.15 24.31 -25.60
C VAL A 211 -1.65 24.15 -25.89
N GLY A 212 -2.34 25.26 -26.06
CA GLY A 212 -3.75 25.25 -26.45
C GLY A 212 -4.72 24.79 -25.35
N PHE A 213 -5.73 23.99 -25.71
CA PHE A 213 -6.80 23.54 -24.83
C PHE A 213 -6.31 22.79 -23.58
N PRO A 214 -5.33 21.84 -23.65
CA PRO A 214 -4.80 21.19 -22.46
C PRO A 214 -4.21 22.17 -21.44
N ARG A 215 -3.52 23.21 -21.89
CA ARG A 215 -2.97 24.25 -21.01
C ARG A 215 -4.05 25.08 -20.32
N GLN A 216 -5.12 25.41 -21.03
CA GLN A 216 -6.25 26.13 -20.46
C GLN A 216 -6.97 25.26 -19.42
N MET A 217 -7.21 23.98 -19.75
CA MET A 217 -7.82 23.02 -18.82
C MET A 217 -6.97 22.84 -17.56
N GLN A 218 -5.65 22.72 -17.67
CA GLN A 218 -4.74 22.63 -16.53
C GLN A 218 -4.83 23.88 -15.63
N ARG A 219 -4.90 25.07 -16.23
CA ARG A 219 -5.08 26.33 -15.47
C ARG A 219 -6.41 26.34 -14.71
N LEU A 220 -7.51 25.96 -15.40
CA LEU A 220 -8.82 25.85 -14.79
C LEU A 220 -8.83 24.86 -13.62
N MET A 221 -8.30 23.67 -13.82
CA MET A 221 -8.21 22.65 -12.77
C MET A 221 -7.37 23.12 -11.58
N ARG A 222 -6.27 23.85 -11.83
CA ARG A 222 -5.46 24.46 -10.76
C ARG A 222 -6.26 25.45 -9.92
N VAL A 223 -7.04 26.31 -10.56
CA VAL A 223 -7.92 27.26 -9.86
C VAL A 223 -8.97 26.53 -9.03
N ILE A 224 -9.64 25.53 -9.62
CA ILE A 224 -10.62 24.69 -8.93
C ILE A 224 -9.99 24.02 -7.70
N ILE A 225 -8.81 23.43 -7.82
CA ILE A 225 -8.13 22.79 -6.70
C ILE A 225 -7.79 23.79 -5.60
N ILE A 226 -7.32 24.98 -5.94
CA ILE A 226 -7.04 26.03 -4.94
C ILE A 226 -8.32 26.43 -4.19
N ILE A 227 -9.43 26.61 -4.90
CA ILE A 227 -10.72 26.91 -4.29
C ILE A 227 -11.14 25.77 -3.32
N TYR A 228 -11.06 24.52 -3.77
CA TYR A 228 -11.40 23.38 -2.93
C TYR A 228 -10.48 23.25 -1.70
N ARG A 229 -9.18 23.51 -1.84
CA ARG A 229 -8.22 23.51 -0.72
C ARG A 229 -8.58 24.50 0.39
N ILE A 230 -9.23 25.59 0.06
CA ILE A 230 -9.66 26.60 1.03
C ILE A 230 -11.05 26.24 1.59
N ILE A 231 -11.97 25.90 0.72
CA ILE A 231 -13.38 25.71 1.10
C ILE A 231 -13.59 24.39 1.86
N THR A 232 -12.97 23.31 1.44
CA THR A 232 -13.22 21.97 2.00
C THR A 232 -12.89 21.87 3.49
N PRO A 233 -11.74 22.36 4.02
CA PRO A 233 -11.48 22.33 5.45
C PRO A 233 -12.48 23.13 6.26
N ILE A 234 -12.90 24.30 5.75
CA ILE A 234 -13.89 25.17 6.40
C ILE A 234 -15.23 24.43 6.50
N LEU A 235 -15.71 23.89 5.37
CA LEU A 235 -16.96 23.12 5.34
C LEU A 235 -16.89 21.88 6.24
N PHE A 236 -15.76 21.22 6.30
CA PHE A 236 -15.56 20.06 7.19
C PHE A 236 -15.70 20.45 8.66
N ILE A 237 -15.03 21.52 9.09
CA ILE A 237 -15.13 22.03 10.47
C ILE A 237 -16.57 22.48 10.79
N VAL A 238 -17.19 23.26 9.91
CA VAL A 238 -18.57 23.73 10.09
C VAL A 238 -19.54 22.54 10.18
N SER A 239 -19.35 21.51 9.34
CA SER A 239 -20.19 20.31 9.36
C SER A 239 -20.09 19.56 10.69
N ILE A 240 -18.88 19.45 11.28
CA ILE A 240 -18.68 18.85 12.60
C ILE A 240 -19.43 19.67 13.68
N PHE A 241 -19.32 20.99 13.67
CA PHE A 241 -20.03 21.83 14.64
C PHE A 241 -21.54 21.71 14.52
N ILE A 242 -22.08 21.70 13.28
CA ILE A 242 -23.52 21.51 13.05
C ILE A 242 -23.95 20.13 13.55
N LEU A 243 -23.17 19.08 13.28
CA LEU A 243 -23.47 17.71 13.71
C LEU A 243 -23.50 17.62 15.25
N LEU A 244 -22.50 18.17 15.92
CA LEU A 244 -22.44 18.18 17.39
C LEU A 244 -23.59 18.98 18.00
N TYR A 245 -23.90 20.16 17.46
CA TYR A 245 -25.04 20.95 17.89
C TYR A 245 -26.36 20.20 17.73
N LYS A 246 -26.58 19.57 16.59
CA LYS A 246 -27.77 18.75 16.31
C LYS A 246 -27.83 17.53 17.23
N ALA A 247 -26.72 16.87 17.49
CA ALA A 247 -26.68 15.75 18.43
C ALA A 247 -27.16 16.20 19.83
N VAL A 248 -26.59 17.29 20.36
CA VAL A 248 -26.97 17.83 21.69
C VAL A 248 -28.45 18.22 21.74
N THR A 249 -28.96 18.89 20.70
CA THR A 249 -30.38 19.31 20.67
C THR A 249 -31.33 18.12 20.54
N THR A 250 -30.97 17.09 19.78
CA THR A 250 -31.75 15.85 19.64
C THR A 250 -31.80 15.05 20.92
N PHE A 251 -30.71 15.02 21.70
CA PHE A 251 -30.71 14.40 23.03
C PHE A 251 -31.64 15.13 24.02
N LYS A 252 -31.83 16.45 23.87
CA LYS A 252 -32.70 17.25 24.75
C LYS A 252 -34.18 17.17 24.38
N ALA A 253 -34.48 17.10 23.07
CA ALA A 253 -35.82 17.01 22.56
C ALA A 253 -35.86 16.01 21.39
N TYR A 254 -36.42 14.83 21.65
CA TYR A 254 -36.46 13.76 20.64
C TYR A 254 -37.31 14.20 19.46
N ASN A 255 -36.68 14.12 18.28
CA ASN A 255 -37.35 14.27 16.99
C ASN A 255 -36.76 13.22 16.03
N GLU A 256 -37.63 12.38 15.48
CA GLU A 256 -37.23 11.24 14.65
C GLU A 256 -36.34 11.63 13.45
N HIS A 257 -36.71 12.66 12.73
CA HIS A 257 -35.93 13.14 11.58
C HIS A 257 -34.53 13.64 12.04
N SER A 258 -34.50 14.44 13.11
CA SER A 258 -33.20 14.92 13.64
C SER A 258 -32.32 13.77 14.16
N TYR A 259 -32.93 12.74 14.73
CA TYR A 259 -32.22 11.55 15.19
C TYR A 259 -31.60 10.77 14.02
N LEU A 260 -32.36 10.54 12.92
CA LEU A 260 -31.84 9.89 11.72
C LEU A 260 -30.68 10.67 11.08
N TYR A 261 -30.79 12.00 10.98
CA TYR A 261 -29.70 12.85 10.50
C TYR A 261 -28.44 12.75 11.38
N CYS A 262 -28.62 12.76 12.71
CA CYS A 262 -27.50 12.62 13.62
C CYS A 262 -26.79 11.26 13.50
N ILE A 263 -27.54 10.15 13.44
CA ILE A 263 -26.97 8.82 13.26
C ILE A 263 -26.22 8.73 11.92
N SER A 264 -26.85 9.16 10.83
CA SER A 264 -26.21 9.13 9.52
C SER A 264 -24.94 9.98 9.48
N GLY A 265 -24.98 11.19 10.02
CA GLY A 265 -23.80 12.06 10.08
C GLY A 265 -22.68 11.50 10.96
N LEU A 266 -23.01 10.97 12.13
CA LEU A 266 -22.04 10.32 13.02
C LEU A 266 -21.44 9.06 12.38
N SER A 267 -22.24 8.27 11.68
CA SER A 267 -21.76 7.09 10.96
C SER A 267 -20.77 7.46 9.85
N LEU A 268 -21.06 8.49 9.08
CA LEU A 268 -20.15 9.00 8.03
C LEU A 268 -18.86 9.55 8.63
N LEU A 269 -18.94 10.30 9.73
CA LEU A 269 -17.76 10.79 10.44
C LEU A 269 -16.92 9.65 10.98
N LEU A 270 -17.54 8.63 11.58
CA LEU A 270 -16.86 7.44 12.07
C LEU A 270 -16.16 6.69 10.93
N LEU A 271 -16.82 6.49 9.80
CA LEU A 271 -16.23 5.85 8.61
C LEU A 271 -15.04 6.64 8.09
N PHE A 272 -15.13 7.97 8.06
CA PHE A 272 -14.02 8.84 7.66
C PHE A 272 -12.83 8.71 8.61
N LEU A 273 -13.07 8.71 9.93
CA LEU A 273 -12.01 8.55 10.94
C LEU A 273 -11.38 7.16 10.89
N LEU A 274 -12.18 6.11 10.74
CA LEU A 274 -11.69 4.73 10.59
C LEU A 274 -10.83 4.58 9.32
N ARG A 275 -11.28 5.14 8.20
CA ARG A 275 -10.49 5.16 6.96
C ARG A 275 -9.16 5.88 7.15
N SER A 276 -9.19 7.07 7.77
CA SER A 276 -7.99 7.86 8.03
C SER A 276 -7.03 7.14 8.98
N PHE A 277 -7.56 6.47 9.99
CA PHE A 277 -6.79 5.62 10.90
C PHE A 277 -6.15 4.44 10.17
N MET A 278 -6.89 3.74 9.30
CA MET A 278 -6.35 2.64 8.49
C MET A 278 -5.23 3.11 7.56
N ILE A 279 -5.39 4.27 6.93
CA ILE A 279 -4.32 4.88 6.11
C ILE A 279 -3.10 5.17 7.00
N GLY A 280 -3.29 5.82 8.14
CA GLY A 280 -2.22 6.12 9.09
C GLY A 280 -1.53 4.87 9.62
N TYR A 281 -2.28 3.80 9.87
CA TYR A 281 -1.73 2.50 10.27
C TYR A 281 -0.84 1.90 9.17
N VAL A 282 -1.33 1.83 7.94
CA VAL A 282 -0.56 1.29 6.80
C VAL A 282 0.68 2.13 6.53
N ASP A 283 0.57 3.45 6.62
CA ASP A 283 1.67 4.38 6.43
C ASP A 283 2.77 4.18 7.48
N ALA A 284 2.39 4.11 8.75
CA ALA A 284 3.33 3.93 9.85
C ALA A 284 3.99 2.54 9.88
N THR A 285 3.32 1.50 9.37
CA THR A 285 3.75 0.10 9.57
C THR A 285 4.18 -0.63 8.30
N THR A 286 3.75 -0.18 7.13
CA THR A 286 3.92 -0.95 5.90
C THR A 286 4.55 -0.13 4.77
N PHE A 287 3.91 0.97 4.38
CA PHE A 287 4.37 1.84 3.32
C PHE A 287 4.33 3.28 3.78
N SER A 288 5.37 4.04 3.55
CA SER A 288 5.34 5.50 3.71
C SER A 288 4.49 6.09 2.56
N ALA A 289 3.19 6.21 2.77
CA ALA A 289 2.22 6.64 1.75
C ALA A 289 1.77 8.10 1.91
N VAL A 290 2.21 8.78 2.99
CA VAL A 290 1.68 10.09 3.40
C VAL A 290 2.73 11.21 3.32
N ASP A 291 3.97 10.88 2.94
CA ASP A 291 5.05 11.86 2.71
C ASP A 291 4.85 12.68 1.44
#